data_3994dd8dba058c48150f708ebcb9a6da
#
_entry.id   3994dd8dba058c48150f708ebcb9a6da
#
_cell.length_a   1.000
_cell.length_b   1.000
_cell.length_c   1.000
_cell.angle_alpha   90.00
_cell.angle_beta   90.00
_cell.angle_gamma   90.00
#
_symmetry.space_group_name_H-M   'P 1'
#
loop_
_entity.id
_entity.type
_entity.pdbx_description
1 polymer ?
#
loop_
_entity_poly.entity_id
_entity_poly.type
_entity_poly.pdbx_seq_one_letter_code
_entity_poly.pdbx_strand_id
1 'polypeptide(L)'
;MGFDPTADSLHVGHFLALMAMSHMQKQVIALFCLVGGGTGTVGDPSGRTDMRKMLTDEDIEHNCNCFKKQMERFIDFSDGKALMINNGDWLRKLNYIELLRDVGPHFSVNRMLTAECYKQRLERGLTFLEFNYMIMQAYDFMELNRRYGCVLELGGDDQWSNIIAGVELIRRKEAKPSYGMTFNLLTNSEGKKMGKTAKGALWLDPEKTSPYDFYQYWRNVADSDVEKMSCSSHILTNG
;
A
#
# COMPACT_ATOMS: atom_id res chain seq x y z
N MET A 1 -0.76 -3.64 6.16
CA MET A 1 -0.31 -2.77 5.05
C MET A 1 -0.68 -3.41 3.73
N GLY A 2 -1.19 -2.61 2.77
CA GLY A 2 -1.65 -3.08 1.46
C GLY A 2 -0.64 -2.83 0.35
N PHE A 3 -0.63 -3.72 -0.63
CA PHE A 3 0.24 -3.66 -1.82
C PHE A 3 -0.55 -4.09 -3.06
N ASP A 4 -0.82 -3.16 -3.95
CA ASP A 4 -1.46 -3.49 -5.23
C ASP A 4 -0.43 -4.10 -6.19
N PRO A 5 -0.70 -5.30 -6.74
CA PRO A 5 0.23 -6.05 -7.56
C PRO A 5 0.29 -5.50 -9.00
N THR A 6 0.70 -4.25 -9.15
CA THR A 6 0.72 -3.51 -10.44
C THR A 6 1.90 -3.84 -11.34
N ALA A 7 2.82 -4.67 -10.87
CA ALA A 7 3.96 -5.23 -11.59
C ALA A 7 4.39 -6.55 -10.92
N ASP A 8 5.21 -7.31 -11.58
CA ASP A 8 5.77 -8.57 -11.09
C ASP A 8 6.99 -8.39 -10.15
N SER A 9 7.26 -7.17 -9.71
CA SER A 9 8.29 -6.85 -8.72
C SER A 9 7.90 -5.67 -7.85
N LEU A 10 8.33 -5.72 -6.60
CA LEU A 10 8.42 -4.57 -5.72
C LEU A 10 9.58 -3.66 -6.17
N HIS A 11 9.52 -2.39 -5.83
CA HIS A 11 10.56 -1.41 -6.12
C HIS A 11 10.96 -0.64 -4.86
N VAL A 12 11.99 0.19 -4.95
CA VAL A 12 12.51 0.98 -3.80
C VAL A 12 11.42 1.77 -3.06
N GLY A 13 10.38 2.24 -3.74
CA GLY A 13 9.24 2.89 -3.07
C GLY A 13 8.50 1.98 -2.08
N HIS A 14 8.48 0.67 -2.31
CA HIS A 14 7.92 -0.31 -1.37
C HIS A 14 8.90 -0.71 -0.26
N PHE A 15 10.19 -0.48 -0.50
CA PHE A 15 11.24 -0.88 0.45
C PHE A 15 11.05 -0.24 1.83
N LEU A 16 10.71 1.04 1.88
CA LEU A 16 10.43 1.73 3.15
C LEU A 16 9.26 1.09 3.90
N ALA A 17 8.21 0.70 3.18
CA ALA A 17 7.08 -0.01 3.73
C ALA A 17 7.48 -1.36 4.36
N LEU A 18 8.29 -2.14 3.64
CA LEU A 18 8.82 -3.41 4.13
C LEU A 18 9.71 -3.23 5.36
N MET A 19 10.52 -2.16 5.38
CA MET A 19 11.37 -1.83 6.52
C MET A 19 10.54 -1.48 7.76
N ALA A 20 9.51 -0.63 7.61
CA ALA A 20 8.59 -0.31 8.69
C ALA A 20 7.93 -1.56 9.26
N MET A 21 7.42 -2.44 8.40
CA MET A 21 6.83 -3.72 8.81
C MET A 21 7.86 -4.62 9.53
N SER A 22 9.08 -4.75 9.01
CA SER A 22 10.15 -5.54 9.63
C SER A 22 10.49 -5.03 11.03
N HIS A 23 10.55 -3.70 11.22
CA HIS A 23 10.77 -3.11 12.55
C HIS A 23 9.61 -3.42 13.51
N MET A 24 8.37 -3.35 13.05
CA MET A 24 7.21 -3.70 13.87
C MET A 24 7.23 -5.18 14.26
N GLN A 25 7.58 -6.06 13.33
CA GLN A 25 7.68 -7.49 13.60
C GLN A 25 8.70 -7.81 14.70
N LYS A 26 9.82 -7.08 14.76
CA LYS A 26 10.82 -7.22 15.85
C LYS A 26 10.26 -6.86 17.24
N GLN A 27 9.18 -6.08 17.30
CA GLN A 27 8.47 -5.75 18.54
C GLN A 27 7.35 -6.75 18.84
N VAL A 28 7.39 -7.95 18.26
CA VAL A 28 6.39 -9.02 18.47
C VAL A 28 4.98 -8.62 18.04
N ILE A 29 4.87 -7.83 16.98
CA ILE A 29 3.60 -7.44 16.37
C ILE A 29 3.31 -8.39 15.20
N ALA A 30 2.16 -9.06 15.23
CA ALA A 30 1.69 -9.87 14.10
C ALA A 30 1.35 -8.96 12.91
N LEU A 31 1.86 -9.30 11.73
CA LEU A 31 1.73 -8.48 10.53
C LEU A 31 0.72 -9.07 9.55
N PHE A 32 -0.01 -8.20 8.87
CA PHE A 32 -0.84 -8.54 7.72
C PHE A 32 -0.31 -7.83 6.47
N CYS A 33 0.17 -8.62 5.51
CA CYS A 33 0.55 -8.16 4.18
C CYS A 33 -0.65 -8.38 3.27
N LEU A 34 -1.43 -7.33 3.01
CA LEU A 34 -2.59 -7.42 2.13
C LEU A 34 -2.15 -7.21 0.68
N VAL A 35 -2.38 -8.20 -0.17
CA VAL A 35 -2.17 -8.04 -1.61
C VAL A 35 -3.48 -7.73 -2.31
N GLY A 36 -3.45 -6.76 -3.21
CA GLY A 36 -4.60 -6.20 -3.89
C GLY A 36 -5.11 -7.04 -5.06
N GLY A 37 -5.46 -8.32 -4.86
CA GLY A 37 -6.04 -9.15 -5.91
C GLY A 37 -7.43 -8.68 -6.39
N GLY A 38 -8.13 -7.91 -5.57
CA GLY A 38 -9.37 -7.22 -5.94
C GLY A 38 -9.08 -5.75 -6.33
N THR A 39 -8.44 -4.97 -5.46
CA THR A 39 -8.14 -3.55 -5.70
C THR A 39 -7.22 -3.31 -6.88
N GLY A 40 -6.30 -4.23 -7.18
CA GLY A 40 -5.42 -4.17 -8.35
C GLY A 40 -6.15 -4.15 -9.69
N THR A 41 -7.38 -4.65 -9.75
CA THR A 41 -8.24 -4.55 -10.96
C THR A 41 -8.82 -3.15 -11.17
N VAL A 42 -8.87 -2.33 -10.13
CA VAL A 42 -9.42 -0.98 -10.16
C VAL A 42 -8.32 0.07 -10.26
N GLY A 43 -7.34 -0.02 -9.37
CA GLY A 43 -6.19 0.88 -9.32
C GLY A 43 -6.41 2.11 -8.43
N ASP A 44 -5.46 2.30 -7.49
CA ASP A 44 -5.45 3.44 -6.56
C ASP A 44 -5.17 4.76 -7.29
N PRO A 45 -6.05 5.77 -7.18
CA PRO A 45 -5.84 7.10 -7.74
C PRO A 45 -4.88 7.98 -6.92
N SER A 46 -4.55 7.60 -5.68
CA SER A 46 -3.78 8.41 -4.75
C SER A 46 -2.40 8.77 -5.28
N GLY A 47 -2.06 10.07 -5.24
CA GLY A 47 -0.76 10.58 -5.68
C GLY A 47 -0.47 10.39 -7.18
N ARG A 48 -1.50 10.29 -8.01
CA ARG A 48 -1.41 10.10 -9.48
C ARG A 48 -2.18 11.14 -10.26
N THR A 49 -1.73 11.33 -11.48
CA THR A 49 -2.38 12.22 -12.45
C THR A 49 -3.17 11.46 -13.52
N ASP A 50 -2.83 10.20 -13.76
CA ASP A 50 -3.40 9.38 -14.84
C ASP A 50 -3.95 8.06 -14.31
N MET A 51 -4.97 7.51 -15.01
CA MET A 51 -5.56 6.21 -14.69
C MET A 51 -4.55 5.07 -14.88
N ARG A 52 -4.63 4.05 -14.04
CA ARG A 52 -3.79 2.84 -14.17
C ARG A 52 -4.25 1.98 -15.35
N LYS A 53 -3.30 1.27 -15.97
CA LYS A 53 -3.61 0.19 -16.91
C LYS A 53 -4.31 -0.94 -16.15
N MET A 54 -5.41 -1.43 -16.69
CA MET A 54 -6.09 -2.61 -16.14
C MET A 54 -5.25 -3.85 -16.39
N LEU A 55 -5.10 -4.68 -15.37
CA LEU A 55 -4.39 -5.96 -15.41
C LEU A 55 -5.39 -7.11 -15.55
N THR A 56 -4.97 -8.22 -16.15
CA THR A 56 -5.75 -9.46 -16.16
C THR A 56 -5.65 -10.18 -14.82
N ASP A 57 -6.54 -11.14 -14.59
CA ASP A 57 -6.52 -11.95 -13.37
C ASP A 57 -5.23 -12.77 -13.26
N GLU A 58 -4.75 -13.29 -14.39
CA GLU A 58 -3.49 -14.03 -14.48
C GLU A 58 -2.27 -13.15 -14.15
N ASP A 59 -2.24 -11.89 -14.66
CA ASP A 59 -1.21 -10.93 -14.32
C ASP A 59 -1.18 -10.65 -12.81
N ILE A 60 -2.37 -10.46 -12.21
CA ILE A 60 -2.51 -10.17 -10.78
C ILE A 60 -2.05 -11.35 -9.94
N GLU A 61 -2.46 -12.57 -10.25
CA GLU A 61 -2.03 -13.77 -9.54
C GLU A 61 -0.52 -13.98 -9.63
N HIS A 62 0.05 -13.84 -10.84
CA HIS A 62 1.49 -13.89 -11.05
C HIS A 62 2.22 -12.87 -10.20
N ASN A 63 1.79 -11.61 -10.24
CA ASN A 63 2.41 -10.51 -9.51
C ASN A 63 2.32 -10.72 -7.98
N CYS A 64 1.18 -11.21 -7.47
CA CYS A 64 1.03 -11.56 -6.05
C CYS A 64 2.05 -12.61 -5.61
N ASN A 65 2.27 -13.65 -6.42
CA ASN A 65 3.26 -14.69 -6.15
C ASN A 65 4.70 -14.14 -6.17
N CYS A 66 5.01 -13.22 -7.08
CA CYS A 66 6.29 -12.53 -7.10
C CYS A 66 6.51 -11.66 -5.85
N PHE A 67 5.49 -10.93 -5.41
CA PHE A 67 5.56 -10.11 -4.20
C PHE A 67 5.84 -10.96 -2.96
N LYS A 68 5.17 -12.10 -2.81
CA LYS A 68 5.40 -13.02 -1.70
C LYS A 68 6.87 -13.40 -1.56
N LYS A 69 7.47 -13.90 -2.65
CA LYS A 69 8.88 -14.30 -2.68
C LYS A 69 9.84 -13.17 -2.31
N GLN A 70 9.50 -11.93 -2.68
CA GLN A 70 10.34 -10.77 -2.36
C GLN A 70 10.15 -10.32 -0.92
N MET A 71 8.91 -10.34 -0.40
CA MET A 71 8.60 -9.97 0.99
C MET A 71 9.22 -10.93 2.00
N GLU A 72 9.31 -12.22 1.69
CA GLU A 72 9.93 -13.26 2.54
C GLU A 72 11.41 -12.95 2.88
N ARG A 73 12.05 -12.06 2.15
CA ARG A 73 13.43 -11.60 2.46
C ARG A 73 13.48 -10.57 3.60
N PHE A 74 12.37 -9.94 3.94
CA PHE A 74 12.30 -8.86 4.92
C PHE A 74 11.39 -9.19 6.10
N ILE A 75 10.41 -10.05 5.88
CA ILE A 75 9.34 -10.38 6.81
C ILE A 75 9.33 -11.89 7.02
N ASP A 76 9.34 -12.29 8.28
CA ASP A 76 9.21 -13.68 8.69
C ASP A 76 7.73 -14.09 8.69
N PHE A 77 7.36 -14.96 7.75
CA PHE A 77 6.00 -15.50 7.64
C PHE A 77 5.79 -16.82 8.39
N SER A 78 6.74 -17.23 9.25
CA SER A 78 6.59 -18.44 10.05
C SER A 78 5.56 -18.23 11.19
N ASP A 79 4.87 -19.30 11.55
CA ASP A 79 4.03 -19.52 12.73
C ASP A 79 3.34 -18.27 13.35
N GLY A 80 2.44 -17.66 12.61
CA GLY A 80 1.59 -16.56 13.12
C GLY A 80 2.28 -15.19 13.24
N LYS A 81 3.54 -15.07 12.82
CA LYS A 81 4.27 -13.79 12.86
C LYS A 81 3.84 -12.84 11.77
N ALA A 82 3.53 -13.36 10.57
CA ALA A 82 2.94 -12.60 9.50
C ALA A 82 2.01 -13.47 8.64
N LEU A 83 0.98 -12.85 8.08
CA LEU A 83 0.08 -13.48 7.12
C LEU A 83 0.04 -12.65 5.85
N MET A 84 0.16 -13.33 4.70
CA MET A 84 -0.17 -12.72 3.42
C MET A 84 -1.62 -13.05 3.08
N ILE A 85 -2.41 -12.02 2.81
CA ILE A 85 -3.86 -12.10 2.59
C ILE A 85 -4.18 -11.43 1.27
N ASN A 86 -5.07 -12.03 0.49
CA ASN A 86 -5.51 -11.47 -0.79
C ASN A 86 -6.91 -10.86 -0.63
N ASN A 87 -7.08 -9.56 -0.87
CA ASN A 87 -8.40 -8.92 -0.77
C ASN A 87 -9.38 -9.37 -1.87
N GLY A 88 -8.92 -10.01 -2.92
CA GLY A 88 -9.78 -10.67 -3.91
C GLY A 88 -10.67 -11.74 -3.28
N ASP A 89 -10.28 -12.33 -2.16
CA ASP A 89 -11.05 -13.38 -1.46
C ASP A 89 -12.42 -12.90 -0.97
N TRP A 90 -12.56 -11.61 -0.71
CA TRP A 90 -13.84 -10.99 -0.33
C TRP A 90 -14.33 -9.98 -1.35
N LEU A 91 -13.51 -9.07 -1.90
CA LEU A 91 -13.96 -8.01 -2.80
C LEU A 91 -14.62 -8.56 -4.07
N ARG A 92 -14.08 -9.64 -4.65
CA ARG A 92 -14.63 -10.26 -5.87
C ARG A 92 -15.95 -11.00 -5.65
N LYS A 93 -16.32 -11.28 -4.39
CA LYS A 93 -17.55 -11.97 -4.00
C LYS A 93 -18.65 -11.02 -3.52
N LEU A 94 -18.33 -9.72 -3.39
CA LEU A 94 -19.30 -8.75 -2.91
C LEU A 94 -20.44 -8.55 -3.92
N ASN A 95 -21.67 -8.63 -3.41
CA ASN A 95 -22.82 -8.15 -4.15
C ASN A 95 -22.84 -6.62 -4.11
N TYR A 96 -22.93 -5.99 -5.28
CA TYR A 96 -22.89 -4.53 -5.40
C TYR A 96 -24.01 -3.83 -4.64
N ILE A 97 -25.23 -4.35 -4.71
CA ILE A 97 -26.39 -3.74 -4.02
C ILE A 97 -26.26 -3.88 -2.51
N GLU A 98 -25.78 -5.04 -2.04
CA GLU A 98 -25.54 -5.27 -0.61
C GLU A 98 -24.45 -4.34 -0.09
N LEU A 99 -23.35 -4.18 -0.82
CA LEU A 99 -22.29 -3.24 -0.47
C LEU A 99 -22.82 -1.81 -0.37
N LEU A 100 -23.60 -1.35 -1.36
CA LEU A 100 -24.18 -0.01 -1.35
C LEU A 100 -25.12 0.21 -0.15
N ARG A 101 -25.92 -0.79 0.20
CA ARG A 101 -26.86 -0.70 1.33
C ARG A 101 -26.17 -0.74 2.68
N ASP A 102 -25.13 -1.54 2.80
CA ASP A 102 -24.45 -1.84 4.06
C ASP A 102 -23.32 -0.84 4.37
N VAL A 103 -22.56 -0.45 3.38
CA VAL A 103 -21.36 0.39 3.50
C VAL A 103 -21.63 1.82 3.04
N GLY A 104 -22.38 1.99 1.95
CA GLY A 104 -22.64 3.30 1.32
C GLY A 104 -23.14 4.39 2.27
N PRO A 105 -24.08 4.13 3.22
CA PRO A 105 -24.56 5.15 4.14
C PRO A 105 -23.48 5.73 5.07
N HIS A 106 -22.34 5.06 5.21
CA HIS A 106 -21.23 5.53 6.04
C HIS A 106 -20.28 6.48 5.32
N PHE A 107 -20.43 6.64 4.00
CA PHE A 107 -19.60 7.52 3.16
C PHE A 107 -20.40 8.71 2.64
N SER A 108 -19.91 9.92 2.89
CA SER A 108 -20.45 11.15 2.32
C SER A 108 -19.68 11.51 1.06
N VAL A 109 -20.36 11.56 -0.08
CA VAL A 109 -19.74 11.96 -1.37
C VAL A 109 -19.07 13.33 -1.26
N ASN A 110 -19.73 14.31 -0.63
CA ASN A 110 -19.17 15.64 -0.44
C ASN A 110 -17.84 15.59 0.34
N ARG A 111 -17.75 14.78 1.40
CA ARG A 111 -16.52 14.61 2.17
C ARG A 111 -15.45 13.87 1.36
N MET A 112 -15.83 12.84 0.61
CA MET A 112 -14.88 12.10 -0.24
C MET A 112 -14.27 13.03 -1.30
N LEU A 113 -15.07 13.87 -1.96
CA LEU A 113 -14.58 14.80 -2.98
C LEU A 113 -13.58 15.83 -2.45
N THR A 114 -13.58 16.12 -1.15
CA THR A 114 -12.59 17.01 -0.52
C THR A 114 -11.29 16.28 -0.10
N ALA A 115 -11.26 14.96 -0.21
CA ALA A 115 -10.11 14.16 0.20
C ALA A 115 -8.88 14.41 -0.70
N GLU A 116 -7.69 14.47 -0.07
CA GLU A 116 -6.44 14.78 -0.77
C GLU A 116 -6.13 13.80 -1.90
N CYS A 117 -6.47 12.50 -1.70
CA CYS A 117 -6.23 11.46 -2.70
C CYS A 117 -6.97 11.70 -4.03
N TYR A 118 -8.04 12.51 -4.05
CA TYR A 118 -8.80 12.81 -5.27
C TYR A 118 -8.45 14.16 -5.91
N LYS A 119 -7.84 15.10 -5.21
CA LYS A 119 -7.63 16.47 -5.69
C LYS A 119 -6.99 16.52 -7.08
N GLN A 120 -5.87 15.81 -7.28
CA GLN A 120 -5.16 15.81 -8.56
C GLN A 120 -5.97 15.17 -9.68
N ARG A 121 -6.79 14.17 -9.35
CA ARG A 121 -7.64 13.48 -10.33
C ARG A 121 -8.89 14.28 -10.69
N LEU A 122 -9.45 15.05 -9.77
CA LEU A 122 -10.62 15.89 -10.04
C LEU A 122 -10.36 16.93 -11.15
N GLU A 123 -9.15 17.48 -11.21
CA GLU A 123 -8.75 18.43 -12.25
C GLU A 123 -8.68 17.79 -13.66
N ARG A 124 -8.39 16.48 -13.74
CA ARG A 124 -8.19 15.74 -15.00
C ARG A 124 -9.31 14.75 -15.34
N GLY A 125 -10.31 14.65 -14.50
CA GLY A 125 -11.43 13.74 -14.63
C GLY A 125 -11.25 12.47 -13.80
N LEU A 126 -11.85 12.45 -12.61
CA LEU A 126 -11.94 11.28 -11.73
C LEU A 126 -13.06 10.36 -12.23
N THR A 127 -12.74 9.10 -12.52
CA THR A 127 -13.75 8.12 -12.92
C THR A 127 -14.49 7.58 -11.69
N PHE A 128 -15.72 7.09 -11.90
CA PHE A 128 -16.48 6.41 -10.83
C PHE A 128 -15.75 5.18 -10.28
N LEU A 129 -15.02 4.47 -11.14
CA LEU A 129 -14.20 3.33 -10.75
C LEU A 129 -13.14 3.75 -9.72
N GLU A 130 -12.33 4.76 -10.04
CA GLU A 130 -11.30 5.30 -9.13
C GLU A 130 -11.89 5.89 -7.85
N PHE A 131 -13.06 6.54 -7.94
CA PHE A 131 -13.75 7.11 -6.79
C PHE A 131 -14.16 6.06 -5.75
N ASN A 132 -14.46 4.83 -6.19
CA ASN A 132 -14.81 3.73 -5.29
C ASN A 132 -13.59 3.10 -4.60
N TYR A 133 -12.36 3.40 -5.02
CA TYR A 133 -11.17 2.79 -4.43
C TYR A 133 -11.07 3.01 -2.91
N MET A 134 -11.34 4.23 -2.43
CA MET A 134 -11.36 4.54 -1.00
C MET A 134 -12.33 3.65 -0.22
N ILE A 135 -13.50 3.35 -0.80
CA ILE A 135 -14.51 2.49 -0.16
C ILE A 135 -14.00 1.04 -0.08
N MET A 136 -13.33 0.57 -1.14
CA MET A 136 -12.78 -0.78 -1.19
C MET A 136 -11.66 -0.96 -0.16
N GLN A 137 -10.72 0.00 -0.05
CA GLN A 137 -9.65 -0.06 0.95
C GLN A 137 -10.20 0.05 2.37
N ALA A 138 -11.19 0.90 2.60
CA ALA A 138 -11.86 0.99 3.90
C ALA A 138 -12.58 -0.33 4.27
N TYR A 139 -13.19 -0.99 3.29
CA TYR A 139 -13.80 -2.30 3.46
C TYR A 139 -12.76 -3.38 3.78
N ASP A 140 -11.60 -3.34 3.12
CA ASP A 140 -10.47 -4.25 3.40
C ASP A 140 -10.02 -4.15 4.86
N PHE A 141 -9.85 -2.93 5.37
CA PHE A 141 -9.45 -2.74 6.78
C PHE A 141 -10.53 -3.28 7.74
N MET A 142 -11.79 -3.05 7.44
CA MET A 142 -12.90 -3.59 8.23
C MET A 142 -12.92 -5.14 8.19
N GLU A 143 -12.71 -5.77 7.03
CA GLU A 143 -12.64 -7.23 6.92
C GLU A 143 -11.42 -7.82 7.66
N LEU A 144 -10.26 -7.15 7.59
CA LEU A 144 -9.10 -7.53 8.39
C LEU A 144 -9.36 -7.40 9.89
N ASN A 145 -10.07 -6.35 10.33
CA ASN A 145 -10.47 -6.20 11.71
C ASN A 145 -11.44 -7.30 12.15
N ARG A 146 -12.44 -7.62 11.33
CA ARG A 146 -13.45 -8.66 11.62
C ARG A 146 -12.85 -10.06 11.71
N ARG A 147 -12.02 -10.42 10.73
CA ARG A 147 -11.50 -11.79 10.57
C ARG A 147 -10.28 -12.07 11.42
N TYR A 148 -9.43 -11.08 11.61
CA TYR A 148 -8.10 -11.27 12.19
C TYR A 148 -7.81 -10.36 13.38
N GLY A 149 -8.75 -9.48 13.76
CA GLY A 149 -8.53 -8.53 14.86
C GLY A 149 -7.50 -7.44 14.52
N CYS A 150 -7.29 -7.15 13.23
CA CYS A 150 -6.36 -6.09 12.81
C CYS A 150 -6.85 -4.74 13.31
N VAL A 151 -6.03 -4.02 14.05
CA VAL A 151 -6.38 -2.72 14.66
C VAL A 151 -5.59 -1.54 14.12
N LEU A 152 -4.54 -1.77 13.35
CA LEU A 152 -3.66 -0.73 12.82
C LEU A 152 -3.46 -0.91 11.33
N GLU A 153 -3.75 0.13 10.54
CA GLU A 153 -3.42 0.21 9.13
C GLU A 153 -2.25 1.18 8.91
N LEU A 154 -1.29 0.76 8.08
CA LEU A 154 -0.06 1.49 7.77
C LEU A 154 0.01 1.81 6.28
N GLY A 155 0.50 3.00 5.94
CA GLY A 155 0.74 3.39 4.56
C GLY A 155 1.69 4.57 4.39
N GLY A 156 1.96 4.96 3.16
CA GLY A 156 2.60 6.24 2.87
C GLY A 156 1.64 7.40 3.08
N ASP A 157 2.15 8.63 3.13
CA ASP A 157 1.34 9.83 3.35
C ASP A 157 0.22 10.00 2.32
N ASP A 158 0.42 9.54 1.09
CA ASP A 158 -0.59 9.55 0.04
C ASP A 158 -1.79 8.64 0.34
N GLN A 159 -1.65 7.70 1.29
CA GLN A 159 -2.70 6.77 1.71
C GLN A 159 -3.57 7.28 2.88
N TRP A 160 -3.23 8.43 3.47
CA TRP A 160 -3.90 8.93 4.67
C TRP A 160 -5.42 8.96 4.55
N SER A 161 -5.94 9.50 3.43
CA SER A 161 -7.39 9.61 3.22
C SER A 161 -8.08 8.24 3.18
N ASN A 162 -7.47 7.24 2.54
CA ASN A 162 -8.00 5.89 2.44
C ASN A 162 -7.97 5.18 3.80
N ILE A 163 -6.85 5.30 4.54
CA ILE A 163 -6.67 4.72 5.87
C ILE A 163 -7.72 5.27 6.85
N ILE A 164 -7.88 6.59 6.91
CA ILE A 164 -8.85 7.22 7.81
C ILE A 164 -10.30 6.85 7.44
N ALA A 165 -10.59 6.64 6.16
CA ALA A 165 -11.89 6.14 5.75
C ALA A 165 -12.18 4.75 6.34
N GLY A 166 -11.18 3.87 6.41
CA GLY A 166 -11.26 2.55 7.05
C GLY A 166 -11.45 2.64 8.56
N VAL A 167 -10.68 3.49 9.24
CA VAL A 167 -10.83 3.76 10.69
C VAL A 167 -12.25 4.21 11.00
N GLU A 168 -12.78 5.17 10.23
CA GLU A 168 -14.14 5.68 10.41
C GLU A 168 -15.21 4.62 10.12
N LEU A 169 -15.01 3.77 9.12
CA LEU A 169 -15.93 2.69 8.80
C LEU A 169 -16.00 1.67 9.96
N ILE A 170 -14.86 1.23 10.49
CA ILE A 170 -14.79 0.32 11.63
C ILE A 170 -15.47 0.95 12.84
N ARG A 171 -15.16 2.21 13.16
CA ARG A 171 -15.78 2.93 14.27
C ARG A 171 -17.30 2.96 14.17
N ARG A 172 -17.84 3.22 12.97
CA ARG A 172 -19.29 3.35 12.76
C ARG A 172 -20.04 2.03 12.71
N LYS A 173 -19.44 1.00 12.13
CA LYS A 173 -20.07 -0.29 11.92
C LYS A 173 -19.80 -1.29 13.04
N GLU A 174 -18.56 -1.35 13.53
CA GLU A 174 -18.13 -2.34 14.51
C GLU A 174 -18.11 -1.80 15.95
N ALA A 175 -18.22 -0.47 16.10
CA ALA A 175 -18.06 0.22 17.40
C ALA A 175 -16.73 -0.16 18.10
N LYS A 176 -15.69 -0.45 17.32
CA LYS A 176 -14.37 -0.86 17.79
C LYS A 176 -13.33 0.23 17.55
N PRO A 177 -12.31 0.34 18.41
CA PRO A 177 -11.17 1.20 18.13
C PRO A 177 -10.31 0.61 17.02
N SER A 178 -9.85 1.47 16.11
CA SER A 178 -8.82 1.16 15.12
C SER A 178 -8.00 2.41 14.83
N TYR A 179 -6.81 2.24 14.29
CA TYR A 179 -5.81 3.29 14.16
C TYR A 179 -5.22 3.30 12.76
N GLY A 180 -4.81 4.47 12.30
CA GLY A 180 -4.06 4.66 11.08
C GLY A 180 -2.72 5.32 11.38
N MET A 181 -1.67 4.91 10.68
CA MET A 181 -0.36 5.53 10.76
C MET A 181 0.22 5.67 9.36
N THR A 182 0.77 6.83 9.05
CA THR A 182 1.48 7.06 7.80
C THR A 182 2.93 7.42 8.05
N PHE A 183 3.76 7.17 7.05
CA PHE A 183 5.15 7.61 7.00
C PHE A 183 5.40 8.41 5.72
N ASN A 184 6.33 9.34 5.81
CA ASN A 184 6.72 10.16 4.66
C ASN A 184 7.21 9.28 3.52
N LEU A 185 6.76 9.57 2.31
CA LEU A 185 7.30 8.91 1.12
C LEU A 185 8.79 9.19 0.96
N LEU A 186 9.51 8.22 0.43
CA LEU A 186 10.93 8.38 0.15
C LEU A 186 11.10 9.37 -1.01
N THR A 187 11.49 10.59 -0.68
CA THR A 187 11.74 11.67 -1.63
C THR A 187 13.16 12.20 -1.47
N ASN A 188 13.75 12.63 -2.58
CA ASN A 188 15.02 13.37 -2.55
C ASN A 188 14.81 14.81 -2.04
N SER A 189 15.90 15.57 -1.88
CA SER A 189 15.91 16.97 -1.45
C SER A 189 15.09 17.91 -2.35
N GLU A 190 14.87 17.54 -3.61
CA GLU A 190 14.01 18.26 -4.55
C GLU A 190 12.52 17.88 -4.43
N GLY A 191 12.15 17.01 -3.49
CA GLY A 191 10.77 16.52 -3.30
C GLY A 191 10.32 15.46 -4.33
N LYS A 192 11.21 14.96 -5.18
CA LYS A 192 10.89 13.90 -6.15
C LYS A 192 10.89 12.54 -5.48
N LYS A 193 9.86 11.72 -5.76
CA LYS A 193 9.80 10.32 -5.28
C LYS A 193 11.03 9.55 -5.75
N MET A 194 11.72 8.90 -4.81
CA MET A 194 12.91 8.11 -5.08
C MET A 194 12.55 6.73 -5.67
N GLY A 195 13.56 6.06 -6.23
CA GLY A 195 13.37 4.76 -6.88
C GLY A 195 12.82 4.86 -8.32
N LYS A 196 12.70 6.08 -8.86
CA LYS A 196 12.47 6.31 -10.29
C LYS A 196 13.76 6.81 -10.92
N THR A 197 14.23 6.13 -11.95
CA THR A 197 15.39 6.49 -12.75
C THR A 197 14.95 6.87 -14.18
N ALA A 198 15.85 7.38 -15.00
CA ALA A 198 15.57 7.59 -16.43
C ALA A 198 15.20 6.27 -17.15
N LYS A 199 15.62 5.12 -16.62
CA LYS A 199 15.31 3.78 -17.12
C LYS A 199 14.04 3.17 -16.51
N GLY A 200 13.32 3.88 -15.64
CA GLY A 200 12.10 3.40 -14.97
C GLY A 200 12.27 3.21 -13.46
N ALA A 201 11.48 2.30 -12.87
CA ALA A 201 11.55 2.01 -11.45
C ALA A 201 12.84 1.23 -11.09
N LEU A 202 13.38 1.49 -9.90
CA LEU A 202 14.46 0.70 -9.32
C LEU A 202 13.83 -0.51 -8.61
N TRP A 203 13.91 -1.66 -9.25
CA TRP A 203 13.25 -2.89 -8.81
C TRP A 203 14.04 -3.62 -7.73
N LEU A 204 13.35 -4.36 -6.87
CA LEU A 204 13.96 -5.25 -5.90
C LEU A 204 14.29 -6.63 -6.49
N ASP A 205 13.82 -6.90 -7.71
CA ASP A 205 14.14 -8.10 -8.47
C ASP A 205 15.50 -7.91 -9.16
N PRO A 206 16.50 -8.80 -8.90
CA PRO A 206 17.82 -8.72 -9.51
C PRO A 206 17.83 -8.95 -11.04
N GLU A 207 16.81 -9.61 -11.59
CA GLU A 207 16.67 -9.79 -13.04
C GLU A 207 16.20 -8.50 -13.74
N LYS A 208 15.54 -7.58 -13.00
CA LYS A 208 15.06 -6.29 -13.52
C LYS A 208 16.01 -5.14 -13.23
N THR A 209 16.65 -5.16 -12.07
CA THR A 209 17.68 -4.19 -11.68
C THR A 209 18.85 -4.98 -11.14
N SER A 210 19.98 -4.95 -11.87
CA SER A 210 21.16 -5.69 -11.43
C SER A 210 21.62 -5.26 -10.03
N PRO A 211 22.21 -6.16 -9.22
CA PRO A 211 22.76 -5.77 -7.91
C PRO A 211 23.78 -4.61 -8.02
N TYR A 212 24.50 -4.53 -9.13
CA TYR A 212 25.43 -3.44 -9.39
C TYR A 212 24.70 -2.09 -9.60
N ASP A 213 23.65 -2.05 -10.45
CA ASP A 213 22.88 -0.84 -10.68
C ASP A 213 22.13 -0.40 -9.41
N PHE A 214 21.62 -1.36 -8.64
CA PHE A 214 20.97 -1.12 -7.35
C PHE A 214 21.97 -0.48 -6.36
N TYR A 215 23.16 -1.04 -6.23
CA TYR A 215 24.23 -0.48 -5.40
C TYR A 215 24.66 0.91 -5.86
N GLN A 216 24.88 1.09 -7.17
CA GLN A 216 25.29 2.39 -7.74
C GLN A 216 24.24 3.48 -7.54
N TYR A 217 22.96 3.14 -7.58
CA TYR A 217 21.89 4.08 -7.28
C TYR A 217 22.04 4.68 -5.87
N TRP A 218 22.22 3.82 -4.86
CA TRP A 218 22.38 4.27 -3.48
C TRP A 218 23.69 5.01 -3.25
N ARG A 219 24.75 4.54 -3.87
CA ARG A 219 26.07 5.19 -3.76
C ARG A 219 26.09 6.61 -4.35
N ASN A 220 25.27 6.87 -5.37
CA ASN A 220 25.21 8.15 -6.07
C ASN A 220 24.08 9.06 -5.56
N VAL A 221 23.52 8.77 -4.41
CA VAL A 221 22.58 9.67 -3.74
C VAL A 221 23.29 10.92 -3.32
N ALA A 222 22.64 12.08 -3.44
CA ALA A 222 23.22 13.36 -3.04
C ALA A 222 23.51 13.35 -1.51
N ASP A 223 24.63 13.96 -1.11
CA ASP A 223 25.03 14.02 0.31
C ASP A 223 23.95 14.60 1.21
N SER A 224 23.18 15.58 0.69
CA SER A 224 22.02 16.17 1.38
C SER A 224 20.90 15.18 1.71
N ASP A 225 20.85 14.04 1.02
CA ASP A 225 19.80 13.04 1.17
C ASP A 225 20.24 11.82 2.01
N VAL A 226 21.56 11.67 2.25
CA VAL A 226 22.15 10.49 2.90
C VAL A 226 21.59 10.27 4.30
N GLU A 227 21.52 11.30 5.14
CA GLU A 227 21.02 11.18 6.52
C GLU A 227 19.57 10.70 6.54
N LYS A 228 18.68 11.37 5.77
CA LYS A 228 17.27 11.00 5.65
C LYS A 228 17.10 9.56 5.18
N MET A 229 17.91 9.15 4.22
CA MET A 229 17.82 7.80 3.64
C MET A 229 18.36 6.74 4.59
N SER A 230 19.48 7.01 5.25
CA SER A 230 20.05 6.11 6.25
C SER A 230 19.06 5.85 7.38
N CYS A 231 18.42 6.89 7.91
CA CYS A 231 17.39 6.76 8.94
C CYS A 231 16.16 5.97 8.47
N SER A 232 15.76 6.16 7.20
CA SER A 232 14.56 5.52 6.65
C SER A 232 14.77 4.07 6.21
N SER A 233 15.99 3.69 5.85
CA SER A 233 16.31 2.38 5.25
C SER A 233 17.11 1.45 6.16
N HIS A 234 17.49 1.87 7.37
CA HIS A 234 18.35 1.09 8.24
C HIS A 234 17.57 0.22 9.23
N ILE A 235 17.84 -1.09 9.19
CA ILE A 235 17.53 -2.00 10.29
C ILE A 235 18.71 -1.89 11.28
N LEU A 236 18.84 -0.77 11.98
CA LEU A 236 19.79 -0.71 13.08
C LEU A 236 19.27 -1.65 14.18
N THR A 237 19.99 -2.72 14.41
CA THR A 237 19.96 -3.41 15.69
C THR A 237 20.57 -2.45 16.69
N ASN A 238 19.76 -1.88 17.57
CA ASN A 238 20.29 -1.32 18.80
C ASN A 238 20.96 -2.47 19.54
N GLY A 239 22.31 -2.52 19.48
CA GLY A 239 23.11 -3.37 20.33
C GLY A 239 23.08 -2.89 21.77
#